data_d839f5277d8097db3b92e13c6d459ad7
#
_entry.id   d839f5277d8097db3b92e13c6d459ad7
#
_cell.length_a   1.000
_cell.length_b   1.000
_cell.length_c   1.000
_cell.angle_alpha   90.00
_cell.angle_beta   90.00
_cell.angle_gamma   90.00
#
_symmetry.space_group_name_H-M   'P 1'
#
loop_
_entity.id
_entity.type
_entity.pdbx_description
1 polymer ?
#
loop_
_entity_poly.entity_id
_entity_poly.type
_entity_poly.pdbx_seq_one_letter_code
_entity_poly.pdbx_strand_id
1 'polypeptide(L)'
;MKGGRLVRQSVFSNFPTVMKQYLILTILLTFSAVTFAQAQTTRTIVYGGSATNVSVSDGAANDLWITAGDLTRATRFVIKPQGICREELCFPLPKNRKAEFISKKGGTTWFNLTEFARLIKQPFVADQKNAVWYFGSPAAEQNHYLASLEAPNFTLPDLNGKLHSLSDFRGKKVLLVTWASW
;
A
#
# COMPACT_ATOMS: atom_id res chain seq x y z
N MET A 1 -64.61 -37.03 15.61
CA MET A 1 -63.38 -36.22 15.69
C MET A 1 -63.29 -35.49 14.32
N LYS A 2 -63.53 -34.16 14.33
CA LYS A 2 -63.60 -33.32 13.12
C LYS A 2 -62.22 -32.73 12.84
N GLY A 3 -61.62 -33.12 11.68
CA GLY A 3 -60.34 -32.53 11.22
C GLY A 3 -60.58 -31.15 10.60
N GLY A 4 -60.02 -30.10 11.24
CA GLY A 4 -60.03 -28.73 10.72
C GLY A 4 -59.01 -28.58 9.58
N ARG A 5 -59.52 -28.26 8.38
CA ARG A 5 -58.71 -27.94 7.20
C ARG A 5 -58.28 -26.48 7.27
N LEU A 6 -56.98 -26.19 7.50
CA LEU A 6 -56.40 -24.84 7.44
C LEU A 6 -56.46 -24.35 5.98
N VAL A 7 -57.32 -23.38 5.72
CA VAL A 7 -57.38 -22.66 4.41
C VAL A 7 -56.26 -21.63 4.42
N ARG A 8 -55.18 -21.88 3.71
CA ARG A 8 -54.11 -20.93 3.43
C ARG A 8 -54.62 -19.99 2.33
N GLN A 9 -55.29 -18.87 2.71
CA GLN A 9 -55.61 -17.86 1.74
C GLN A 9 -54.35 -17.12 1.30
N SER A 10 -53.99 -17.23 0.01
CA SER A 10 -52.90 -16.46 -0.59
C SER A 10 -53.35 -14.98 -0.70
N VAL A 11 -52.76 -14.10 0.05
CA VAL A 11 -53.04 -12.65 0.09
C VAL A 11 -52.77 -11.97 -1.26
N PHE A 12 -52.17 -12.66 -2.22
CA PHE A 12 -51.78 -12.10 -3.52
C PHE A 12 -52.80 -12.27 -4.66
N SER A 13 -53.95 -12.90 -4.44
CA SER A 13 -54.88 -13.25 -5.54
C SER A 13 -55.78 -12.10 -6.01
N ASN A 14 -55.95 -11.01 -5.27
CA ASN A 14 -56.95 -9.97 -5.54
C ASN A 14 -56.45 -8.64 -6.09
N PHE A 15 -55.15 -8.57 -6.51
CA PHE A 15 -54.67 -7.34 -7.15
C PHE A 15 -54.92 -7.38 -8.68
N PRO A 16 -55.43 -6.29 -9.29
CA PRO A 16 -55.58 -6.21 -10.73
C PRO A 16 -54.23 -6.36 -11.43
N THR A 17 -54.21 -7.00 -12.58
CA THR A 17 -53.04 -7.39 -13.34
C THR A 17 -52.04 -6.22 -13.56
N VAL A 18 -52.56 -5.02 -13.75
CA VAL A 18 -51.78 -3.79 -13.93
C VAL A 18 -50.98 -3.45 -12.66
N MET A 19 -51.60 -3.57 -11.48
CA MET A 19 -50.96 -3.27 -10.20
C MET A 19 -49.86 -4.29 -9.85
N LYS A 20 -50.02 -5.54 -10.26
CA LYS A 20 -48.93 -6.57 -10.13
C LYS A 20 -47.75 -6.25 -11.01
N GLN A 21 -47.93 -5.75 -12.22
CA GLN A 21 -46.86 -5.32 -13.09
C GLN A 21 -46.06 -4.13 -12.51
N TYR A 22 -46.74 -3.13 -11.97
CA TYR A 22 -46.08 -1.99 -11.33
C TYR A 22 -45.30 -2.40 -10.06
N LEU A 23 -45.87 -3.30 -9.26
CA LEU A 23 -45.18 -3.79 -8.05
C LEU A 23 -43.90 -4.60 -8.38
N ILE A 24 -43.96 -5.40 -9.43
CA ILE A 24 -42.78 -6.14 -9.91
C ILE A 24 -41.73 -5.19 -10.50
N LEU A 25 -42.16 -4.16 -11.25
CA LEU A 25 -41.29 -3.17 -11.86
C LEU A 25 -40.59 -2.29 -10.78
N THR A 26 -41.31 -1.89 -9.73
CA THR A 26 -40.75 -1.13 -8.60
C THR A 26 -39.76 -1.98 -7.79
N ILE A 27 -40.00 -3.26 -7.55
CA ILE A 27 -39.11 -4.17 -6.88
C ILE A 27 -37.84 -4.41 -7.72
N LEU A 28 -37.95 -4.55 -9.04
CA LEU A 28 -36.79 -4.68 -9.95
C LEU A 28 -35.97 -3.38 -10.03
N LEU A 29 -36.61 -2.21 -10.01
CA LEU A 29 -35.90 -0.92 -10.00
C LEU A 29 -35.19 -0.62 -8.69
N THR A 30 -35.72 -1.07 -7.55
CA THR A 30 -35.05 -0.89 -6.25
C THR A 30 -33.91 -1.86 -6.03
N PHE A 31 -33.91 -3.03 -6.70
CA PHE A 31 -32.84 -4.02 -6.59
C PHE A 31 -31.57 -3.67 -7.39
N SER A 32 -31.69 -2.79 -8.41
CA SER A 32 -30.56 -2.39 -9.27
C SER A 32 -29.70 -1.25 -8.70
N ALA A 33 -30.02 -0.67 -7.54
CA ALA A 33 -29.33 0.51 -7.00
C ALA A 33 -28.35 0.21 -5.85
N VAL A 34 -28.14 -1.05 -5.46
CA VAL A 34 -27.12 -1.39 -4.49
C VAL A 34 -25.80 -1.71 -5.21
N THR A 35 -25.23 -0.70 -5.86
CA THR A 35 -23.82 -0.70 -6.17
C THR A 35 -23.07 -0.57 -4.84
N PHE A 36 -22.52 -1.68 -4.34
CA PHE A 36 -21.53 -1.63 -3.28
C PHE A 36 -20.33 -0.85 -3.81
N ALA A 37 -20.28 0.44 -3.54
CA ALA A 37 -19.05 1.21 -3.63
C ALA A 37 -18.09 0.57 -2.62
N GLN A 38 -17.19 -0.29 -3.10
CA GLN A 38 -16.09 -0.77 -2.29
C GLN A 38 -15.25 0.45 -1.95
N ALA A 39 -15.34 0.89 -0.70
CA ALA A 39 -14.49 1.94 -0.19
C ALA A 39 -13.04 1.44 -0.30
N GLN A 40 -12.32 1.92 -1.32
CA GLN A 40 -10.89 1.68 -1.41
C GLN A 40 -10.26 2.38 -0.22
N THR A 41 -9.78 1.60 0.72
CA THR A 41 -9.06 2.13 1.88
C THR A 41 -7.72 2.65 1.37
N THR A 42 -7.48 3.95 1.50
CA THR A 42 -6.20 4.57 1.16
C THR A 42 -5.31 4.64 2.40
N ARG A 43 -4.00 4.49 2.21
CA ARG A 43 -2.97 4.66 3.23
C ARG A 43 -1.88 5.58 2.70
N THR A 44 -1.19 6.26 3.60
CA THR A 44 -0.01 7.06 3.24
C THR A 44 1.25 6.26 3.48
N ILE A 45 2.09 6.15 2.47
CA ILE A 45 3.44 5.58 2.57
C ILE A 45 4.44 6.71 2.52
N VAL A 46 5.36 6.75 3.48
CA VAL A 46 6.54 7.61 3.46
C VAL A 46 7.74 6.74 3.10
N TYR A 47 8.31 6.96 1.94
CA TYR A 47 9.45 6.21 1.41
C TYR A 47 10.51 7.16 0.84
N GLY A 48 11.77 7.04 1.30
CA GLY A 48 12.83 7.94 0.85
C GLY A 48 12.54 9.42 1.07
N GLY A 49 11.83 9.78 2.13
CA GLY A 49 11.43 11.15 2.46
C GLY A 49 10.21 11.67 1.71
N SER A 50 9.63 10.90 0.78
CA SER A 50 8.44 11.30 0.01
C SER A 50 7.19 10.59 0.52
N ALA A 51 6.10 11.34 0.72
CA ALA A 51 4.81 10.82 1.10
C ALA A 51 3.93 10.54 -0.13
N THR A 52 3.35 9.34 -0.21
CA THR A 52 2.51 8.91 -1.34
C THR A 52 1.26 8.20 -0.82
N ASN A 53 0.09 8.62 -1.30
CA ASN A 53 -1.16 7.92 -1.01
C ASN A 53 -1.29 6.70 -1.95
N VAL A 54 -1.60 5.55 -1.37
CA VAL A 54 -1.71 4.26 -2.07
C VAL A 54 -3.05 3.59 -1.76
N SER A 55 -3.54 2.83 -2.73
CA SER A 55 -4.70 1.95 -2.54
C SER A 55 -4.25 0.67 -1.85
N VAL A 56 -4.96 0.26 -0.81
CA VAL A 56 -4.66 -0.97 -0.07
C VAL A 56 -5.77 -2.00 -0.23
N SER A 57 -5.38 -3.27 -0.23
CA SER A 57 -6.30 -4.40 -0.12
C SER A 57 -6.40 -4.82 1.34
N ASP A 58 -7.55 -5.36 1.71
CA ASP A 58 -7.73 -6.02 3.00
C ASP A 58 -6.75 -7.18 3.13
N GLY A 59 -5.98 -7.15 4.21
CA GLY A 59 -4.98 -8.15 4.58
C GLY A 59 -4.88 -8.29 6.08
N ALA A 60 -3.91 -9.07 6.57
CA ALA A 60 -3.61 -9.14 8.00
C ALA A 60 -3.26 -7.73 8.52
N ALA A 61 -3.60 -7.44 9.77
CA ALA A 61 -3.47 -6.10 10.39
C ALA A 61 -2.06 -5.48 10.27
N ASN A 62 -1.04 -6.32 10.11
CA ASN A 62 0.36 -5.91 10.02
C ASN A 62 0.94 -5.98 8.59
N ASP A 63 0.11 -6.30 7.60
CA ASP A 63 0.55 -6.42 6.21
C ASP A 63 -0.01 -5.27 5.38
N LEU A 64 0.87 -4.69 4.57
CA LEU A 64 0.52 -3.61 3.66
C LEU A 64 0.53 -4.13 2.22
N TRP A 65 -0.67 -4.47 1.72
CA TRP A 65 -0.88 -4.88 0.34
C TRP A 65 -1.28 -3.69 -0.51
N ILE A 66 -0.44 -3.33 -1.47
CA ILE A 66 -0.62 -2.22 -2.39
C ILE A 66 -0.68 -2.70 -3.84
N THR A 67 -1.20 -1.88 -4.75
CA THR A 67 -1.19 -2.24 -6.17
C THR A 67 0.24 -2.21 -6.74
N ALA A 68 0.50 -2.96 -7.83
CA ALA A 68 1.79 -2.91 -8.52
C ALA A 68 2.12 -1.50 -9.05
N GLY A 69 1.10 -0.72 -9.44
CA GLY A 69 1.27 0.67 -9.85
C GLY A 69 1.67 1.58 -8.69
N ASP A 70 1.05 1.38 -7.52
CA ASP A 70 1.38 2.13 -6.31
C ASP A 70 2.77 1.78 -5.78
N LEU A 71 3.19 0.51 -5.88
CA LEU A 71 4.56 0.10 -5.58
C LEU A 71 5.56 0.94 -6.37
N THR A 72 5.38 1.02 -7.68
CA THR A 72 6.30 1.80 -8.55
C THR A 72 6.25 3.29 -8.21
N ARG A 73 5.06 3.85 -8.02
CA ARG A 73 4.88 5.27 -7.72
C ARG A 73 5.49 5.68 -6.37
N ALA A 74 5.30 4.86 -5.33
CA ALA A 74 5.75 5.19 -3.98
C ALA A 74 7.23 4.87 -3.75
N THR A 75 7.77 3.81 -4.36
CA THR A 75 9.08 3.27 -4.01
C THR A 75 10.08 3.18 -5.16
N ARG A 76 9.61 3.40 -6.40
CA ARG A 76 10.33 3.16 -7.67
C ARG A 76 10.67 1.69 -7.93
N PHE A 77 10.24 0.76 -7.08
CA PHE A 77 10.38 -0.66 -7.36
C PHE A 77 9.38 -1.14 -8.41
N VAL A 78 9.83 -2.05 -9.26
CA VAL A 78 9.04 -2.68 -10.32
C VAL A 78 9.12 -4.19 -10.18
N ILE A 79 7.98 -4.87 -10.36
CA ILE A 79 7.91 -6.32 -10.38
C ILE A 79 8.42 -6.80 -11.75
N LYS A 80 9.55 -7.53 -11.76
CA LYS A 80 10.16 -8.12 -12.96
C LYS A 80 10.23 -9.65 -12.83
N PRO A 81 10.45 -10.41 -13.92
CA PRO A 81 10.58 -11.87 -13.84
C PRO A 81 11.69 -12.35 -12.90
N GLN A 82 12.80 -11.61 -12.80
CA GLN A 82 13.95 -11.91 -11.94
C GLN A 82 13.76 -11.49 -10.48
N GLY A 83 12.76 -10.66 -10.17
CA GLY A 83 12.50 -10.20 -8.81
C GLY A 83 11.89 -8.80 -8.75
N ILE A 84 12.07 -8.14 -7.62
CA ILE A 84 11.63 -6.76 -7.38
C ILE A 84 12.82 -5.85 -7.60
N CYS A 85 12.77 -5.01 -8.63
CA CYS A 85 13.92 -4.25 -9.11
C CYS A 85 13.68 -2.75 -9.02
N ARG A 86 14.72 -2.01 -8.62
CA ARG A 86 14.80 -0.55 -8.70
C ARG A 86 16.16 -0.19 -9.31
N GLU A 87 16.13 0.49 -10.45
CA GLU A 87 17.33 0.77 -11.24
C GLU A 87 18.11 -0.52 -11.56
N GLU A 88 19.37 -0.65 -11.13
CA GLU A 88 20.19 -1.83 -11.32
C GLU A 88 20.07 -2.86 -10.17
N LEU A 89 19.45 -2.46 -9.07
CA LEU A 89 19.31 -3.31 -7.89
C LEU A 89 18.06 -4.19 -8.01
N CYS A 90 18.25 -5.51 -7.99
CA CYS A 90 17.16 -6.49 -8.03
C CYS A 90 17.20 -7.43 -6.82
N PHE A 91 16.06 -7.63 -6.20
CA PHE A 91 15.86 -8.57 -5.09
C PHE A 91 15.05 -9.77 -5.59
N PRO A 92 15.64 -10.96 -5.72
CA PRO A 92 14.91 -12.15 -6.12
C PRO A 92 13.94 -12.57 -5.02
N LEU A 93 12.71 -12.92 -5.41
CA LEU A 93 11.73 -13.47 -4.47
C LEU A 93 11.92 -14.97 -4.31
N PRO A 94 11.83 -15.51 -3.08
CA PRO A 94 11.87 -16.95 -2.83
C PRO A 94 10.74 -17.66 -3.60
N LYS A 95 11.08 -18.65 -4.43
CA LYS A 95 10.12 -19.34 -5.31
C LYS A 95 8.99 -20.03 -4.54
N ASN A 96 9.31 -20.62 -3.40
CA ASN A 96 8.37 -21.32 -2.51
C ASN A 96 7.46 -20.40 -1.68
N ARG A 97 7.76 -19.10 -1.60
CA ARG A 97 7.04 -18.09 -0.82
C ARG A 97 6.44 -16.98 -1.68
N LYS A 98 6.41 -17.14 -2.99
CA LYS A 98 5.99 -16.08 -3.93
C LYS A 98 4.59 -15.52 -3.63
N ALA A 99 3.68 -16.38 -3.15
CA ALA A 99 2.31 -15.97 -2.79
C ALA A 99 2.23 -15.02 -1.59
N GLU A 100 3.26 -14.95 -0.74
CA GLU A 100 3.35 -14.03 0.38
C GLU A 100 3.65 -12.60 -0.07
N PHE A 101 4.24 -12.45 -1.25
CA PHE A 101 4.65 -11.17 -1.83
C PHE A 101 3.70 -10.66 -2.91
N ILE A 102 3.15 -11.56 -3.73
CA ILE A 102 2.35 -11.19 -4.90
C ILE A 102 1.05 -11.99 -4.91
N SER A 103 -0.07 -11.27 -5.04
CA SER A 103 -1.41 -11.83 -5.18
C SER A 103 -2.13 -11.17 -6.34
N LYS A 104 -2.98 -11.93 -7.04
CA LYS A 104 -3.86 -11.40 -8.09
C LYS A 104 -5.31 -11.54 -7.65
N LYS A 105 -6.02 -10.42 -7.55
CA LYS A 105 -7.44 -10.38 -7.17
C LYS A 105 -8.17 -9.38 -8.07
N GLY A 106 -9.29 -9.78 -8.67
CA GLY A 106 -10.11 -8.91 -9.51
C GLY A 106 -9.36 -8.27 -10.69
N GLY A 107 -8.42 -9.01 -11.33
CA GLY A 107 -7.60 -8.47 -12.41
C GLY A 107 -6.44 -7.56 -11.96
N THR A 108 -6.39 -7.18 -10.69
CA THR A 108 -5.35 -6.33 -10.11
C THR A 108 -4.24 -7.17 -9.49
N THR A 109 -2.98 -6.78 -9.75
CA THR A 109 -1.82 -7.37 -9.08
C THR A 109 -1.52 -6.57 -7.81
N TRP A 110 -1.56 -7.27 -6.68
CA TRP A 110 -1.27 -6.76 -5.35
C TRP A 110 0.11 -7.22 -4.89
N PHE A 111 0.81 -6.36 -4.19
CA PHE A 111 2.14 -6.60 -3.67
C PHE A 111 2.20 -6.32 -2.17
N ASN A 112 2.76 -7.25 -1.38
CA ASN A 112 2.95 -7.10 0.06
C ASN A 112 4.25 -6.35 0.32
N LEU A 113 4.16 -5.03 0.53
CA LEU A 113 5.32 -4.18 0.74
C LEU A 113 6.01 -4.45 2.08
N THR A 114 5.26 -4.80 3.11
CA THR A 114 5.83 -5.10 4.44
C THR A 114 6.60 -6.41 4.46
N GLU A 115 6.10 -7.47 3.79
CA GLU A 115 6.82 -8.73 3.68
C GLU A 115 8.09 -8.57 2.83
N PHE A 116 8.02 -7.75 1.79
CA PHE A 116 9.20 -7.39 1.02
C PHE A 116 10.22 -6.60 1.85
N ALA A 117 9.78 -5.65 2.66
CA ALA A 117 10.66 -4.91 3.57
C ALA A 117 11.37 -5.85 4.55
N ARG A 118 10.66 -6.86 5.10
CA ARG A 118 11.29 -7.90 5.94
C ARG A 118 12.34 -8.69 5.18
N LEU A 119 12.04 -9.09 3.94
CA LEU A 119 12.97 -9.85 3.09
C LEU A 119 14.29 -9.10 2.86
N ILE A 120 14.22 -7.80 2.55
CA ILE A 120 15.40 -6.97 2.26
C ILE A 120 15.98 -6.29 3.51
N LYS A 121 15.51 -6.68 4.70
CA LYS A 121 15.91 -6.10 5.99
C LYS A 121 15.77 -4.58 6.03
N GLN A 122 14.69 -4.07 5.45
CA GLN A 122 14.33 -2.67 5.49
C GLN A 122 13.49 -2.38 6.74
N PRO A 123 13.90 -1.47 7.62
CA PRO A 123 13.10 -1.11 8.77
C PRO A 123 11.84 -0.36 8.33
N PHE A 124 10.73 -0.64 9.00
CA PHE A 124 9.49 0.11 8.79
C PHE A 124 8.70 0.25 10.10
N VAL A 125 7.88 1.28 10.17
CA VAL A 125 6.97 1.55 11.28
C VAL A 125 5.60 1.88 10.70
N ALA A 126 4.53 1.40 11.35
CA ALA A 126 3.16 1.66 10.99
C ALA A 126 2.46 2.45 12.10
N ASP A 127 1.92 3.61 11.76
CA ASP A 127 0.94 4.31 12.57
C ASP A 127 -0.46 3.97 12.03
N GLN A 128 -1.07 2.98 12.64
CA GLN A 128 -2.39 2.51 12.22
C GLN A 128 -3.50 3.53 12.50
N LYS A 129 -3.34 4.36 13.53
CA LYS A 129 -4.30 5.40 13.90
C LYS A 129 -4.40 6.48 12.83
N ASN A 130 -3.25 6.90 12.31
CA ASN A 130 -3.17 7.92 11.26
C ASN A 130 -3.06 7.33 9.84
N ALA A 131 -3.15 6.00 9.72
CA ALA A 131 -3.06 5.30 8.43
C ALA A 131 -1.76 5.60 7.65
N VAL A 132 -0.62 5.75 8.36
CA VAL A 132 0.69 6.09 7.81
C VAL A 132 1.68 4.95 8.02
N TRP A 133 2.46 4.65 6.98
CA TRP A 133 3.54 3.68 6.99
C TRP A 133 4.84 4.38 6.59
N TYR A 134 5.85 4.30 7.43
CA TYR A 134 7.18 4.84 7.17
C TYR A 134 8.17 3.71 6.90
N PHE A 135 8.91 3.82 5.80
CA PHE A 135 9.95 2.86 5.42
C PHE A 135 11.32 3.57 5.43
N GLY A 136 12.25 3.06 6.23
CA GLY A 136 13.64 3.50 6.23
C GLY A 136 14.42 2.96 5.03
N SER A 137 15.71 3.24 4.96
CA SER A 137 16.56 2.72 3.87
C SER A 137 16.81 1.22 4.02
N PRO A 138 16.77 0.43 2.93
CA PRO A 138 17.16 -0.97 2.95
C PRO A 138 18.61 -1.17 3.42
N ALA A 139 18.89 -2.28 4.11
CA ALA A 139 20.23 -2.57 4.61
C ALA A 139 21.30 -2.62 3.50
N ALA A 140 20.91 -3.09 2.30
CA ALA A 140 21.81 -3.11 1.15
C ALA A 140 22.27 -1.72 0.70
N GLU A 141 21.40 -0.71 0.79
CA GLU A 141 21.75 0.67 0.45
C GLU A 141 22.65 1.30 1.52
N GLN A 142 22.39 1.03 2.80
CA GLN A 142 23.24 1.49 3.89
C GLN A 142 24.64 0.89 3.81
N ASN A 143 24.72 -0.41 3.50
CA ASN A 143 26.01 -1.12 3.37
C ASN A 143 26.81 -0.63 2.17
N HIS A 144 26.19 -0.12 1.12
CA HIS A 144 26.91 0.43 -0.04
C HIS A 144 27.81 1.60 0.36
N TYR A 145 27.33 2.53 1.16
CA TYR A 145 28.15 3.67 1.64
C TYR A 145 29.28 3.21 2.57
N LEU A 146 29.01 2.21 3.43
CA LEU A 146 30.03 1.65 4.30
C LEU A 146 31.09 0.86 3.53
N ALA A 147 30.69 0.13 2.49
CA ALA A 147 31.60 -0.68 1.67
C ALA A 147 32.43 0.18 0.71
N SER A 148 31.88 1.25 0.16
CA SER A 148 32.59 2.17 -0.73
C SER A 148 33.56 3.08 0.01
N LEU A 149 33.44 3.23 1.33
CA LEU A 149 34.14 4.24 2.15
C LEU A 149 33.90 5.67 1.67
N GLU A 150 32.85 5.89 0.88
CA GLU A 150 32.42 7.21 0.44
C GLU A 150 31.27 7.71 1.33
N ALA A 151 31.49 8.83 1.99
CA ALA A 151 30.45 9.49 2.77
C ALA A 151 29.37 10.08 1.85
N PRO A 152 28.06 9.93 2.19
CA PRO A 152 26.99 10.60 1.47
C PRO A 152 27.22 12.11 1.45
N ASN A 153 27.11 12.73 0.26
CA ASN A 153 27.22 14.16 0.15
C ASN A 153 25.96 14.84 0.69
N PHE A 154 26.12 15.90 1.43
CA PHE A 154 25.04 16.76 1.89
C PHE A 154 25.45 18.23 1.76
N THR A 155 24.47 19.14 1.71
CA THR A 155 24.68 20.57 1.58
C THR A 155 23.93 21.29 2.69
N LEU A 156 24.62 22.15 3.43
CA LEU A 156 24.05 22.94 4.53
C LEU A 156 24.42 24.41 4.36
N PRO A 157 23.54 25.35 4.76
CA PRO A 157 23.88 26.76 4.81
C PRO A 157 24.76 27.07 6.02
N ASP A 158 25.69 28.03 5.87
CA ASP A 158 26.36 28.65 6.98
C ASP A 158 25.47 29.73 7.64
N LEU A 159 25.99 30.43 8.64
CA LEU A 159 25.26 31.48 9.36
C LEU A 159 24.88 32.70 8.47
N ASN A 160 25.53 32.86 7.31
CA ASN A 160 25.23 33.87 6.32
C ASN A 160 24.30 33.37 5.20
N GLY A 161 23.83 32.11 5.29
CA GLY A 161 22.98 31.47 4.28
C GLY A 161 23.75 30.94 3.07
N LYS A 162 25.10 31.01 3.05
CA LYS A 162 25.90 30.44 1.96
C LYS A 162 25.90 28.92 2.09
N LEU A 163 25.61 28.21 0.97
CA LEU A 163 25.59 26.76 0.91
C LEU A 163 27.02 26.19 0.83
N HIS A 164 27.28 25.17 1.63
CA HIS A 164 28.50 24.38 1.64
C HIS A 164 28.15 22.90 1.53
N SER A 165 28.80 22.21 0.61
CA SER A 165 28.65 20.75 0.43
C SER A 165 29.83 20.02 1.06
N LEU A 166 29.59 18.80 1.56
CA LEU A 166 30.69 17.96 2.07
C LEU A 166 31.76 17.73 0.99
N SER A 167 31.35 17.63 -0.28
CA SER A 167 32.25 17.50 -1.43
C SER A 167 33.24 18.65 -1.60
N ASP A 168 32.95 19.85 -1.08
CA ASP A 168 33.82 21.02 -1.18
C ASP A 168 35.11 20.85 -0.33
N PHE A 169 35.08 19.87 0.57
CA PHE A 169 36.18 19.56 1.49
C PHE A 169 36.94 18.30 1.09
N ARG A 170 36.82 17.84 -0.17
CA ARG A 170 37.58 16.69 -0.65
C ARG A 170 39.09 16.89 -0.45
N GLY A 171 39.76 15.82 0.00
CA GLY A 171 41.19 15.87 0.34
C GLY A 171 41.52 16.47 1.72
N LYS A 172 40.52 16.91 2.48
CA LYS A 172 40.66 17.41 3.85
C LYS A 172 40.08 16.41 4.86
N LYS A 173 40.56 16.44 6.08
CA LYS A 173 39.94 15.72 7.20
C LYS A 173 38.80 16.59 7.73
N VAL A 174 37.57 16.06 7.74
CA VAL A 174 36.38 16.75 8.23
C VAL A 174 35.88 16.04 9.49
N LEU A 175 35.69 16.79 10.57
CA LEU A 175 35.01 16.31 11.77
C LEU A 175 33.59 16.89 11.75
N LEU A 176 32.59 16.00 11.67
CA LEU A 176 31.19 16.37 11.76
C LEU A 176 30.72 16.22 13.21
N VAL A 177 30.25 17.31 13.82
CA VAL A 177 29.69 17.32 15.16
C VAL A 177 28.24 17.78 15.07
N THR A 178 27.32 16.99 15.64
CA THR A 178 25.91 17.34 15.75
C THR A 178 25.53 17.48 17.22
N TRP A 179 24.80 18.51 17.55
CA TRP A 179 24.24 18.69 18.90
C TRP A 179 22.82 19.24 18.78
N ALA A 180 22.07 19.12 19.83
CA ALA A 180 20.76 19.74 19.95
C ALA A 180 20.76 20.65 21.18
N SER A 181 20.16 21.82 21.01
CA SER A 181 19.89 22.77 22.11
C SER A 181 18.40 22.75 22.41
N TRP A 182 18.03 22.04 23.46
CA TRP A 182 16.69 22.05 24.05
C TRP A 182 16.76 22.52 25.48
#